data_2d67390ed819cf716c10d6e3d781bcc0
#
_entry.id   2d67390ed819cf716c10d6e3d781bcc0
#
_cell.length_a   1.000
_cell.length_b   1.000
_cell.length_c   1.000
_cell.angle_alpha   90.00
_cell.angle_beta   90.00
_cell.angle_gamma   90.00
#
_symmetry.space_group_name_H-M   'P 1'
#
loop_
_entity.id
_entity.type
_entity.pdbx_description
1 polymer ?
#
loop_
_entity_poly.entity_id
_entity_poly.type
_entity_poly.pdbx_seq_one_letter_code
_entity_poly.pdbx_strand_id
1 'polypeptide(L)'
;VVRAKLVVNSPYNQRQDAYADTIIRGSIVDKNGNVLAQTAVGDDGSETREYPYGEVFAHVIGYSDSKLGTTGLESVENFELLTSNAFFLEKLQNEFSEKKNRGDTVVTTLDANLQQAAYDALGSNKGAAIVMEASTGKILAMVSKPAYDPNNILSDWSELNSDEENSPLLNLSLIHI
;
A
#
# COMPACT_ATOMS: atom_id res chain seq x y z
N VAL A 1 3.49 23.62 11.64
CA VAL A 1 2.83 22.31 11.75
C VAL A 1 2.76 21.63 10.39
N VAL A 2 2.34 22.31 9.30
CA VAL A 2 2.21 21.71 7.95
C VAL A 2 3.55 21.21 7.38
N ARG A 3 4.66 21.94 7.59
CA ARG A 3 5.98 21.52 7.12
C ARG A 3 6.56 20.32 7.87
N ALA A 4 6.17 20.12 9.14
CA ALA A 4 6.65 18.97 9.92
C ALA A 4 6.08 17.64 9.37
N LYS A 5 4.78 17.60 8.98
CA LYS A 5 4.20 16.42 8.33
C LYS A 5 4.87 16.08 7.00
N LEU A 6 5.19 17.09 6.17
CA LEU A 6 5.90 16.88 4.90
C LEU A 6 7.31 16.29 5.09
N VAL A 7 8.02 16.67 6.15
CA VAL A 7 9.35 16.13 6.44
C VAL A 7 9.26 14.73 7.05
N VAL A 8 8.29 14.50 7.91
CA VAL A 8 8.08 13.20 8.56
C VAL A 8 7.64 12.16 7.55
N ASN A 9 6.73 12.49 6.63
CA ASN A 9 6.22 11.58 5.60
C ASN A 9 7.07 11.58 4.31
N SER A 10 8.27 12.14 4.35
CA SER A 10 9.17 12.08 3.20
C SER A 10 9.65 10.65 2.96
N PRO A 11 9.51 10.10 1.74
CA PRO A 11 10.02 8.75 1.40
C PRO A 11 11.54 8.62 1.55
N TYR A 12 12.25 9.74 1.74
CA TYR A 12 13.70 9.78 2.02
C TYR A 12 14.02 9.80 3.52
N ASN A 13 13.03 9.67 4.41
CA ASN A 13 13.25 9.72 5.84
C ASN A 13 13.62 8.34 6.39
N GLN A 14 14.90 7.97 6.32
CA GLN A 14 15.44 6.69 6.82
C GLN A 14 15.17 6.41 8.32
N ARG A 15 14.69 7.39 9.08
CA ARG A 15 14.27 7.17 10.47
C ARG A 15 13.02 6.30 10.58
N GLN A 16 12.23 6.22 9.50
CA GLN A 16 11.03 5.37 9.48
C GLN A 16 11.41 3.89 9.45
N ASP A 17 12.54 3.54 8.82
CA ASP A 17 13.02 2.16 8.76
C ASP A 17 13.37 1.61 10.16
N ALA A 18 13.81 2.48 11.08
CA ALA A 18 14.08 2.09 12.47
C ALA A 18 12.81 1.66 13.26
N TYR A 19 11.62 2.04 12.80
CA TYR A 19 10.35 1.61 13.41
C TYR A 19 9.84 0.29 12.81
N ALA A 20 10.27 -0.08 11.62
CA ALA A 20 9.87 -1.32 10.96
C ALA A 20 10.24 -2.57 11.78
N ASP A 21 11.35 -2.52 12.53
CA ASP A 21 11.77 -3.64 13.38
C ASP A 21 10.95 -3.78 14.67
N THR A 22 10.22 -2.73 15.06
CA THR A 22 9.51 -2.68 16.36
C THR A 22 7.99 -2.72 16.22
N ILE A 23 7.46 -2.50 15.01
CA ILE A 23 6.02 -2.40 14.74
C ILE A 23 5.68 -3.30 13.55
N ILE A 24 4.68 -4.16 13.71
CA ILE A 24 4.06 -4.88 12.60
C ILE A 24 3.31 -3.86 11.75
N ARG A 25 3.66 -3.73 10.47
CA ARG A 25 3.07 -2.77 9.55
C ARG A 25 1.55 -2.89 9.50
N GLY A 26 0.84 -1.76 9.66
CA GLY A 26 -0.62 -1.66 9.69
C GLY A 26 -1.29 -2.04 8.37
N SER A 27 -2.62 -2.13 8.38
CA SER A 27 -3.41 -2.52 7.21
C SER A 27 -3.87 -1.32 6.40
N ILE A 28 -4.07 -1.51 5.10
CA ILE A 28 -4.78 -0.57 4.23
C ILE A 28 -6.12 -1.21 3.86
N VAL A 29 -7.21 -0.50 4.05
CA VAL A 29 -8.56 -1.00 3.76
C VAL A 29 -9.31 -0.04 2.83
N ASP A 30 -10.29 -0.57 2.11
CA ASP A 30 -11.23 0.23 1.32
C ASP A 30 -12.25 0.94 2.22
N LYS A 31 -13.14 1.74 1.65
CA LYS A 31 -14.21 2.46 2.37
C LYS A 31 -15.19 1.56 3.12
N ASN A 32 -15.26 0.28 2.76
CA ASN A 32 -16.16 -0.72 3.34
C ASN A 32 -15.46 -1.64 4.36
N GLY A 33 -14.15 -1.46 4.57
CA GLY A 33 -13.33 -2.29 5.46
C GLY A 33 -12.73 -3.53 4.79
N ASN A 34 -12.85 -3.69 3.47
CA ASN A 34 -12.17 -4.77 2.76
C ASN A 34 -10.65 -4.53 2.79
N VAL A 35 -9.90 -5.56 3.15
CA VAL A 35 -8.44 -5.47 3.27
C VAL A 35 -7.79 -5.41 1.89
N LEU A 36 -7.07 -4.33 1.61
CA LEU A 36 -6.31 -4.12 0.38
C LEU A 36 -4.83 -4.48 0.54
N ALA A 37 -4.29 -4.25 1.73
CA ALA A 37 -2.95 -4.69 2.14
C ALA A 37 -2.92 -4.98 3.63
N GLN A 38 -2.23 -6.04 4.05
CA GLN A 38 -2.04 -6.41 5.46
C GLN A 38 -0.70 -7.09 5.69
N THR A 39 -0.27 -7.18 6.95
CA THR A 39 0.87 -8.00 7.35
C THR A 39 0.38 -9.24 8.08
N ALA A 40 0.61 -10.40 7.49
CA ALA A 40 0.45 -11.70 8.14
C ALA A 40 1.68 -11.99 8.99
N VAL A 41 1.44 -12.57 10.17
CA VAL A 41 2.50 -13.00 11.09
C VAL A 41 2.41 -14.51 11.22
N GLY A 42 3.48 -15.20 10.81
CA GLY A 42 3.59 -16.65 10.94
C GLY A 42 3.81 -17.09 12.37
N ASP A 43 3.64 -18.37 12.64
CA ASP A 43 3.86 -18.98 13.97
C ASP A 43 5.33 -18.87 14.42
N ASP A 44 6.24 -18.73 13.50
CA ASP A 44 7.68 -18.50 13.72
C ASP A 44 8.05 -17.02 13.93
N GLY A 45 7.05 -16.12 13.90
CA GLY A 45 7.23 -14.68 14.01
C GLY A 45 7.64 -14.00 12.71
N SER A 46 7.69 -14.72 11.58
CA SER A 46 7.94 -14.13 10.27
C SER A 46 6.79 -13.19 9.87
N GLU A 47 7.15 -12.07 9.25
CA GLU A 47 6.18 -11.08 8.79
C GLU A 47 6.16 -11.09 7.26
N THR A 48 4.96 -11.28 6.67
CA THR A 48 4.76 -11.26 5.22
C THR A 48 3.72 -10.21 4.88
N ARG A 49 4.07 -9.29 3.97
CA ARG A 49 3.11 -8.33 3.43
C ARG A 49 2.26 -8.97 2.36
N GLU A 50 0.94 -8.88 2.49
CA GLU A 50 -0.04 -9.52 1.62
C GLU A 50 -0.95 -8.49 0.96
N TYR A 51 -1.25 -8.72 -0.31
CA TYR A 51 -2.13 -7.91 -1.15
C TYR A 51 -3.24 -8.79 -1.72
N PRO A 52 -4.39 -8.94 -1.02
CA PRO A 52 -5.43 -9.92 -1.37
C PRO A 52 -6.04 -9.74 -2.77
N TYR A 53 -5.97 -8.54 -3.33
CA TYR A 53 -6.49 -8.23 -4.67
C TYR A 53 -5.41 -8.24 -5.78
N GLY A 54 -4.15 -8.54 -5.44
CA GLY A 54 -3.04 -8.65 -6.39
C GLY A 54 -2.95 -7.44 -7.35
N GLU A 55 -2.93 -7.73 -8.65
CA GLU A 55 -2.76 -6.74 -9.72
C GLU A 55 -3.82 -5.64 -9.76
N VAL A 56 -5.04 -5.93 -9.26
CA VAL A 56 -6.19 -5.00 -9.36
C VAL A 56 -5.92 -3.67 -8.66
N PHE A 57 -5.17 -3.71 -7.55
CA PHE A 57 -4.84 -2.54 -6.75
C PHE A 57 -3.37 -2.15 -6.80
N ALA A 58 -2.54 -2.88 -7.56
CA ALA A 58 -1.09 -2.71 -7.54
C ALA A 58 -0.62 -1.27 -7.69
N HIS A 59 -1.16 -0.53 -8.66
CA HIS A 59 -0.71 0.83 -8.95
C HIS A 59 -1.14 1.88 -7.93
N VAL A 60 -2.27 1.69 -7.24
CA VAL A 60 -2.75 2.65 -6.24
C VAL A 60 -2.23 2.32 -4.85
N ILE A 61 -2.21 1.05 -4.47
CA ILE A 61 -1.67 0.61 -3.17
C ILE A 61 -0.14 0.60 -3.21
N GLY A 62 0.43 0.14 -4.31
CA GLY A 62 1.87 -0.08 -4.43
C GLY A 62 2.31 -1.38 -3.78
N TYR A 63 3.57 -1.40 -3.39
CA TYR A 63 4.18 -2.50 -2.63
C TYR A 63 5.05 -1.97 -1.50
N SER A 64 5.36 -2.83 -0.55
CA SER A 64 6.33 -2.60 0.52
C SER A 64 7.25 -3.80 0.62
N ASP A 65 8.52 -3.61 0.25
CA ASP A 65 9.57 -4.63 0.28
C ASP A 65 10.85 -4.08 0.88
N SER A 66 11.56 -4.87 1.65
CA SER A 66 12.78 -4.44 2.36
C SER A 66 13.96 -4.11 1.44
N LYS A 67 14.00 -4.66 0.22
CA LYS A 67 15.07 -4.44 -0.75
C LYS A 67 14.70 -3.41 -1.82
N LEU A 68 13.42 -3.38 -2.22
CA LEU A 68 12.92 -2.52 -3.29
C LEU A 68 12.31 -1.22 -2.75
N GLY A 69 12.05 -1.14 -1.44
CA GLY A 69 11.40 0.00 -0.81
C GLY A 69 9.88 -0.03 -0.92
N THR A 70 9.26 1.14 -0.91
CA THR A 70 7.81 1.30 -0.91
C THR A 70 7.33 2.21 -2.04
N THR A 71 6.15 1.93 -2.60
CA THR A 71 5.50 2.76 -3.63
C THR A 71 4.03 2.99 -3.33
N GLY A 72 3.34 3.81 -4.11
CA GLY A 72 1.90 4.05 -3.97
C GLY A 72 1.49 4.51 -2.57
N LEU A 73 0.33 4.07 -2.09
CA LEU A 73 -0.16 4.37 -0.74
C LEU A 73 0.71 3.77 0.36
N GLU A 74 1.39 2.65 0.10
CA GLU A 74 2.38 2.09 1.03
C GLU A 74 3.50 3.09 1.35
N SER A 75 3.92 3.90 0.37
CA SER A 75 4.93 4.94 0.56
C SER A 75 4.35 6.20 1.18
N VAL A 76 3.20 6.66 0.69
CA VAL A 76 2.58 7.93 1.12
C VAL A 76 2.15 7.86 2.59
N GLU A 77 1.57 6.73 3.00
CA GLU A 77 1.04 6.49 4.34
C GLU A 77 2.01 5.68 5.23
N ASN A 78 3.30 5.63 4.85
CA ASN A 78 4.30 4.83 5.53
C ASN A 78 4.40 5.15 7.03
N PHE A 79 4.27 6.43 7.39
CA PHE A 79 4.33 6.86 8.79
C PHE A 79 3.17 6.31 9.61
N GLU A 80 1.94 6.43 9.12
CA GLU A 80 0.74 5.93 9.79
C GLU A 80 0.78 4.40 9.92
N LEU A 81 1.21 3.72 8.86
CA LEU A 81 1.35 2.26 8.85
C LEU A 81 2.44 1.74 9.80
N LEU A 82 3.43 2.56 10.16
CA LEU A 82 4.50 2.23 11.12
C LEU A 82 4.34 2.95 12.46
N THR A 83 3.22 3.61 12.71
CA THR A 83 2.90 4.25 13.98
C THR A 83 1.76 3.50 14.65
N SER A 84 1.84 3.27 15.94
CA SER A 84 0.77 2.63 16.71
C SER A 84 0.22 3.62 17.72
N ASN A 85 -1.06 3.98 17.56
CA ASN A 85 -1.84 4.75 18.53
C ASN A 85 -2.58 3.84 19.53
N ALA A 86 -2.21 2.56 19.62
CA ALA A 86 -2.77 1.62 20.59
C ALA A 86 -2.76 2.21 22.01
N PHE A 87 -3.80 1.94 22.78
CA PHE A 87 -3.93 2.41 24.15
C PHE A 87 -2.69 2.01 24.97
N PHE A 88 -2.28 2.90 25.88
CA PHE A 88 -1.10 2.71 26.72
C PHE A 88 -1.05 1.34 27.42
N LEU A 89 -2.20 0.80 27.82
CA LEU A 89 -2.28 -0.53 28.45
C LEU A 89 -1.93 -1.67 27.50
N GLU A 90 -2.34 -1.59 26.22
CA GLU A 90 -1.96 -2.60 25.21
C GLU A 90 -0.47 -2.54 24.91
N LYS A 91 0.09 -1.33 24.82
CA LYS A 91 1.54 -1.15 24.64
C LYS A 91 2.32 -1.76 25.78
N LEU A 92 1.93 -1.50 27.04
CA LEU A 92 2.55 -2.12 28.21
C LEU A 92 2.43 -3.65 28.18
N GLN A 93 1.25 -4.18 27.88
CA GLN A 93 1.03 -5.62 27.82
C GLN A 93 1.89 -6.28 26.73
N ASN A 94 2.05 -5.63 25.58
CA ASN A 94 2.87 -6.13 24.48
C ASN A 94 4.38 -6.07 24.82
N GLU A 95 4.85 -5.00 25.49
CA GLU A 95 6.22 -4.91 25.99
C GLU A 95 6.55 -6.03 26.98
N PHE A 96 5.64 -6.36 27.88
CA PHE A 96 5.83 -7.47 28.83
C PHE A 96 5.79 -8.85 28.15
N SER A 97 5.14 -8.98 27.00
CA SER A 97 5.02 -10.25 26.27
C SER A 97 5.98 -10.35 25.06
N GLU A 98 6.91 -9.42 24.91
CA GLU A 98 7.83 -9.32 23.76
C GLU A 98 7.13 -9.31 22.38
N LYS A 99 5.86 -8.90 22.35
CA LYS A 99 5.07 -8.80 21.12
C LYS A 99 5.19 -7.42 20.51
N LYS A 100 5.45 -7.36 19.21
CA LYS A 100 5.41 -6.10 18.44
C LYS A 100 3.99 -5.52 18.45
N ASN A 101 3.89 -4.19 18.57
CA ASN A 101 2.62 -3.50 18.36
C ASN A 101 2.29 -3.48 16.85
N ARG A 102 1.00 -3.46 16.51
CA ARG A 102 0.56 -3.28 15.13
C ARG A 102 0.39 -1.79 14.82
N GLY A 103 0.84 -1.37 13.65
CA GLY A 103 0.65 -0.02 13.14
C GLY A 103 -0.83 0.29 12.86
N ASP A 104 -1.13 1.57 12.69
CA ASP A 104 -2.48 2.05 12.47
C ASP A 104 -3.05 1.57 11.12
N THR A 105 -4.37 1.44 11.05
CA THR A 105 -5.06 1.08 9.82
C THR A 105 -5.40 2.33 9.01
N VAL A 106 -4.98 2.35 7.75
CA VAL A 106 -5.32 3.40 6.80
C VAL A 106 -6.62 3.04 6.08
N VAL A 107 -7.65 3.88 6.25
CA VAL A 107 -8.94 3.73 5.56
C VAL A 107 -8.96 4.64 4.33
N THR A 108 -9.10 4.04 3.15
CA THR A 108 -9.13 4.77 1.88
C THR A 108 -10.55 5.12 1.45
N THR A 109 -10.67 5.95 0.42
CA THR A 109 -11.95 6.22 -0.25
C THR A 109 -12.27 5.22 -1.36
N LEU A 110 -11.36 4.29 -1.65
CA LEU A 110 -11.52 3.30 -2.70
C LEU A 110 -12.68 2.35 -2.41
N ASP A 111 -13.25 1.80 -3.47
CA ASP A 111 -14.30 0.78 -3.44
C ASP A 111 -13.81 -0.43 -4.21
N ALA A 112 -13.67 -1.56 -3.52
CA ALA A 112 -13.11 -2.78 -4.12
C ALA A 112 -13.93 -3.29 -5.30
N ASN A 113 -15.25 -3.16 -5.25
CA ASN A 113 -16.13 -3.60 -6.34
C ASN A 113 -15.99 -2.69 -7.57
N LEU A 114 -15.93 -1.36 -7.38
CA LEU A 114 -15.72 -0.42 -8.48
C LEU A 114 -14.32 -0.58 -9.09
N GLN A 115 -13.31 -0.79 -8.26
CA GLN A 115 -11.94 -1.04 -8.72
C GLN A 115 -11.87 -2.29 -9.58
N GLN A 116 -12.47 -3.41 -9.13
CA GLN A 116 -12.54 -4.65 -9.89
C GLN A 116 -13.27 -4.45 -11.21
N ALA A 117 -14.45 -3.80 -11.19
CA ALA A 117 -15.23 -3.55 -12.40
C ALA A 117 -14.46 -2.67 -13.41
N ALA A 118 -13.74 -1.65 -12.94
CA ALA A 118 -12.91 -0.81 -13.80
C ALA A 118 -11.72 -1.58 -14.37
N TYR A 119 -11.10 -2.46 -13.56
CA TYR A 119 -10.02 -3.33 -14.00
C TYR A 119 -10.47 -4.30 -15.10
N ASP A 120 -11.63 -4.93 -14.91
CA ASP A 120 -12.22 -5.86 -15.88
C ASP A 120 -12.64 -5.14 -17.16
N ALA A 121 -13.20 -3.94 -17.05
CA ALA A 121 -13.63 -3.14 -18.21
C ALA A 121 -12.47 -2.71 -19.13
N LEU A 122 -11.27 -2.51 -18.59
CA LEU A 122 -10.07 -2.26 -19.41
C LEU A 122 -9.66 -3.51 -20.21
N GLY A 123 -10.01 -4.72 -19.74
CA GLY A 123 -9.66 -5.98 -20.40
C GLY A 123 -8.15 -6.10 -20.62
N SER A 124 -7.74 -6.35 -21.85
CA SER A 124 -6.32 -6.41 -22.28
C SER A 124 -5.76 -5.09 -22.80
N ASN A 125 -6.54 -4.00 -22.75
CA ASN A 125 -6.07 -2.72 -23.25
C ASN A 125 -5.06 -2.08 -22.28
N LYS A 126 -4.02 -1.47 -22.84
CA LYS A 126 -3.10 -0.60 -22.12
C LYS A 126 -3.76 0.75 -21.87
N GLY A 127 -3.81 1.20 -20.63
CA GLY A 127 -4.44 2.47 -20.28
C GLY A 127 -4.80 2.58 -18.80
N ALA A 128 -5.54 3.63 -18.47
CA ALA A 128 -5.98 3.89 -17.10
C ALA A 128 -7.47 4.22 -17.03
N ALA A 129 -8.08 3.89 -15.89
CA ALA A 129 -9.46 4.27 -15.57
C ALA A 129 -9.51 4.86 -14.16
N ILE A 130 -10.16 6.01 -14.02
CA ILE A 130 -10.36 6.67 -12.71
C ILE A 130 -11.85 6.89 -12.51
N VAL A 131 -12.37 6.49 -11.36
CA VAL A 131 -13.74 6.77 -10.92
C VAL A 131 -13.67 7.73 -9.74
N MET A 132 -14.33 8.88 -9.89
CA MET A 132 -14.34 9.95 -8.89
C MET A 132 -15.77 10.35 -8.53
N GLU A 133 -16.01 10.59 -7.25
CA GLU A 133 -17.24 11.22 -6.78
C GLU A 133 -17.22 12.72 -7.10
N ALA A 134 -18.09 13.17 -8.02
CA ALA A 134 -18.05 14.54 -8.54
C ALA A 134 -18.29 15.62 -7.47
N SER A 135 -19.06 15.31 -6.43
CA SER A 135 -19.42 16.25 -5.37
C SER A 135 -18.30 16.52 -4.35
N THR A 136 -17.39 15.54 -4.16
CA THR A 136 -16.38 15.61 -3.10
C THR A 136 -14.94 15.53 -3.64
N GLY A 137 -14.76 15.06 -4.88
CA GLY A 137 -13.45 14.77 -5.46
C GLY A 137 -12.81 13.47 -4.94
N LYS A 138 -13.53 12.65 -4.17
CA LYS A 138 -13.00 11.38 -3.67
C LYS A 138 -12.75 10.42 -4.82
N ILE A 139 -11.56 9.83 -4.87
CA ILE A 139 -11.23 8.76 -5.81
C ILE A 139 -11.83 7.46 -5.25
N LEU A 140 -12.69 6.83 -6.03
CA LEU A 140 -13.37 5.58 -5.70
C LEU A 140 -12.71 4.37 -6.36
N ALA A 141 -12.11 4.56 -7.53
CA ALA A 141 -11.28 3.58 -8.22
C ALA A 141 -10.19 4.27 -9.03
N MET A 142 -9.01 3.65 -9.11
CA MET A 142 -7.88 4.11 -9.92
C MET A 142 -7.13 2.89 -10.43
N VAL A 143 -7.31 2.57 -11.69
CA VAL A 143 -6.74 1.41 -12.36
C VAL A 143 -5.74 1.86 -13.40
N SER A 144 -4.65 1.12 -13.52
CA SER A 144 -3.68 1.27 -14.62
C SER A 144 -3.31 -0.13 -15.15
N LYS A 145 -3.19 -0.27 -16.46
CA LYS A 145 -2.72 -1.49 -17.13
C LYS A 145 -1.66 -1.15 -18.20
N PRO A 146 -0.67 -2.03 -18.37
CA PRO A 146 -0.47 -3.30 -17.69
C PRO A 146 -0.19 -3.12 -16.20
N ALA A 147 -0.45 -4.17 -15.41
CA ALA A 147 -0.24 -4.17 -13.98
C ALA A 147 0.75 -5.29 -13.59
N TYR A 148 1.10 -5.35 -12.34
CA TYR A 148 1.98 -6.37 -11.75
C TYR A 148 1.35 -6.91 -10.47
N ASP A 149 1.75 -8.11 -10.02
CA ASP A 149 1.32 -8.61 -8.72
C ASP A 149 2.32 -8.14 -7.63
N PRO A 150 1.89 -7.27 -6.68
CA PRO A 150 2.75 -6.80 -5.61
C PRO A 150 3.21 -7.92 -4.67
N ASN A 151 2.49 -9.06 -4.59
CA ASN A 151 2.92 -10.22 -3.81
C ASN A 151 4.18 -10.87 -4.39
N ASN A 152 4.41 -10.76 -5.70
CA ASN A 152 5.53 -11.35 -6.41
C ASN A 152 6.58 -10.33 -6.84
N ILE A 153 6.48 -9.07 -6.39
CA ILE A 153 7.30 -7.96 -6.88
C ILE A 153 8.81 -8.24 -6.84
N LEU A 154 9.29 -8.91 -5.80
CA LEU A 154 10.72 -9.19 -5.64
C LEU A 154 11.22 -10.25 -6.65
N SER A 155 10.45 -11.30 -6.90
CA SER A 155 10.79 -12.36 -7.87
C SER A 155 10.73 -11.85 -9.30
N ASP A 156 9.74 -11.02 -9.61
CA ASP A 156 9.43 -10.56 -10.96
C ASP A 156 10.13 -9.24 -11.31
N TRP A 157 10.85 -8.65 -10.34
CA TRP A 157 11.50 -7.34 -10.48
C TRP A 157 12.34 -7.19 -11.75
N SER A 158 13.17 -8.19 -12.05
CA SER A 158 14.07 -8.12 -13.21
C SER A 158 13.31 -8.05 -14.54
N GLU A 159 12.23 -8.80 -14.67
CA GLU A 159 11.35 -8.80 -15.84
C GLU A 159 10.56 -7.50 -15.93
N LEU A 160 9.87 -7.12 -14.87
CA LEU A 160 9.04 -5.92 -14.81
C LEU A 160 9.84 -4.64 -15.06
N ASN A 161 11.06 -4.55 -14.52
CA ASN A 161 11.91 -3.37 -14.66
C ASN A 161 12.60 -3.29 -16.04
N SER A 162 12.73 -4.40 -16.76
CA SER A 162 13.32 -4.44 -18.10
C SER A 162 12.30 -4.30 -19.23
N ASP A 163 11.01 -4.40 -18.94
CA ASP A 163 9.92 -4.27 -19.94
C ASP A 163 9.63 -2.78 -20.25
N GLU A 164 10.48 -2.19 -21.08
CA GLU A 164 10.34 -0.80 -21.51
C GLU A 164 9.11 -0.59 -22.42
N GLU A 165 8.71 -1.60 -23.19
CA GLU A 165 7.57 -1.52 -24.12
C GLU A 165 6.24 -1.38 -23.37
N ASN A 166 6.04 -2.20 -22.35
CA ASN A 166 4.79 -2.23 -21.58
C ASN A 166 4.84 -1.34 -20.35
N SER A 167 6.02 -1.14 -19.77
CA SER A 167 6.24 -0.33 -18.55
C SER A 167 5.26 -0.68 -17.43
N PRO A 168 5.17 -1.95 -16.99
CA PRO A 168 4.14 -2.42 -16.07
C PRO A 168 4.23 -1.79 -14.67
N LEU A 169 5.37 -1.22 -14.30
CA LEU A 169 5.55 -0.51 -13.03
C LEU A 169 5.04 0.93 -13.07
N LEU A 170 4.69 1.44 -14.26
CA LEU A 170 4.28 2.83 -14.43
C LEU A 170 2.76 3.00 -14.23
N ASN A 171 2.38 3.82 -13.27
CA ASN A 171 0.97 4.18 -13.08
C ASN A 171 0.53 5.22 -14.13
N LEU A 172 -0.12 4.75 -15.20
CA LEU A 172 -0.58 5.61 -16.30
C LEU A 172 -1.64 6.63 -15.86
N SER A 173 -2.35 6.38 -14.75
CA SER A 173 -3.35 7.31 -14.22
C SER A 173 -2.75 8.61 -13.67
N LEU A 174 -1.43 8.63 -13.41
CA LEU A 174 -0.71 9.76 -12.82
C LEU A 174 0.17 10.52 -13.81
N ILE A 175 0.36 10.03 -15.04
CA ILE A 175 1.32 10.61 -16.00
C ILE A 175 0.89 12.01 -16.49
N HIS A 176 -0.40 12.29 -16.56
CA HIS A 176 -0.95 13.52 -17.13
C HIS A 176 -1.60 14.43 -16.08
N ILE A 177 -1.40 14.17 -14.82
CA ILE A 177 -1.82 15.04 -13.73
C ILE A 177 -0.69 16.02 -13.39
#